data_520c6599c14bdbb7de10cd14263dfd1c
#
_entry.id   520c6599c14bdbb7de10cd14263dfd1c
#
_cell.length_a   1.000
_cell.length_b   1.000
_cell.length_c   1.000
_cell.angle_alpha   90.00
_cell.angle_beta   90.00
_cell.angle_gamma   90.00
#
_symmetry.space_group_name_H-M   'P 1'
#
loop_
_entity.id
_entity.type
_entity.pdbx_description
1 polymer ?
#
loop_
_entity_poly.entity_id
_entity_poly.type
_entity_poly.pdbx_seq_one_letter_code
_entity_poly.pdbx_strand_id
1 'polypeptide(L)'
;MSFVNSSNATPDLPFALAGRRALVTGGSRGIGAATARLLGQLGADVAITFRTRQADAESVAADLASLGRRASVHRVELADRSVVDATVNGIAAAWGGLDILVGNAGIWPSDETAVRELSDERWSRTMSENIDGMFYSTRAALRVMADCGRVVLVSSTAGQRGEAMHADYAASKGAMISFVKSVAIEVAGRGITVNSVAPGWVDTEMCADPFADGGKARIANAIPVGRIASVGDIATPIVFLCTKGARHITGEILNVNGGSVLCG
;
A
#
# COMPACT_ATOMS: atom_id res chain seq x y z
N MET A 1 -55.69 -3.71 -1.89
CA MET A 1 -54.44 -4.16 -1.27
C MET A 1 -53.31 -3.95 -2.28
N SER A 2 -52.57 -2.85 -2.16
CA SER A 2 -51.45 -2.53 -3.04
C SER A 2 -50.20 -3.27 -2.52
N PHE A 3 -49.66 -4.16 -3.31
CA PHE A 3 -48.36 -4.79 -3.03
C PHE A 3 -47.23 -3.75 -3.22
N VAL A 4 -46.57 -3.44 -2.14
CA VAL A 4 -45.39 -2.57 -2.11
C VAL A 4 -44.30 -3.27 -2.91
N ASN A 5 -43.85 -2.59 -3.95
CA ASN A 5 -42.70 -2.99 -4.75
C ASN A 5 -41.43 -2.93 -3.86
N SER A 6 -40.93 -4.09 -3.39
CA SER A 6 -39.66 -4.18 -2.71
C SER A 6 -38.56 -3.91 -3.72
N SER A 7 -37.95 -2.73 -3.64
CA SER A 7 -36.72 -2.41 -4.35
C SER A 7 -35.69 -3.50 -4.10
N ASN A 8 -35.25 -4.19 -5.15
CA ASN A 8 -34.08 -5.07 -5.15
C ASN A 8 -32.81 -4.22 -4.93
N ALA A 9 -32.64 -3.69 -3.72
CA ALA A 9 -31.36 -3.17 -3.30
C ALA A 9 -30.44 -4.39 -3.10
N THR A 10 -29.42 -4.51 -3.94
CA THR A 10 -28.35 -5.48 -3.76
C THR A 10 -27.85 -5.32 -2.33
N PRO A 11 -27.74 -6.40 -1.54
CA PRO A 11 -27.26 -6.27 -0.16
C PRO A 11 -25.93 -5.55 -0.15
N ASP A 12 -25.80 -4.53 0.70
CA ASP A 12 -24.58 -3.73 0.89
C ASP A 12 -23.49 -4.63 1.48
N LEU A 13 -22.82 -5.38 0.61
CA LEU A 13 -21.79 -6.34 1.00
C LEU A 13 -20.61 -5.58 1.63
N PRO A 14 -20.20 -5.93 2.85
CA PRO A 14 -19.19 -5.18 3.61
C PRO A 14 -17.82 -5.12 2.93
N PHE A 15 -17.59 -5.96 1.93
CA PHE A 15 -16.33 -6.06 1.19
C PHE A 15 -16.41 -5.48 -0.24
N ALA A 16 -17.59 -5.07 -0.72
CA ALA A 16 -17.72 -4.47 -2.05
C ALA A 16 -17.09 -3.07 -2.11
N LEU A 17 -16.43 -2.77 -3.23
CA LEU A 17 -15.80 -1.48 -3.50
C LEU A 17 -16.37 -0.80 -4.76
N ALA A 18 -17.54 -1.23 -5.22
CA ALA A 18 -18.20 -0.65 -6.38
C ALA A 18 -18.37 0.87 -6.23
N GLY A 19 -17.95 1.62 -7.26
CA GLY A 19 -17.99 3.08 -7.26
C GLY A 19 -16.91 3.77 -6.41
N ARG A 20 -16.01 3.03 -5.76
CA ARG A 20 -14.87 3.61 -5.05
C ARG A 20 -13.71 3.90 -6.02
N ARG A 21 -12.98 4.96 -5.75
CA ARG A 21 -11.85 5.47 -6.52
C ARG A 21 -10.58 5.31 -5.71
N ALA A 22 -9.69 4.44 -6.17
CA ALA A 22 -8.47 4.09 -5.46
C ALA A 22 -7.23 4.61 -6.18
N LEU A 23 -6.24 5.03 -5.41
CA LEU A 23 -4.88 5.28 -5.86
C LEU A 23 -3.92 4.30 -5.18
N VAL A 24 -3.13 3.57 -5.98
CA VAL A 24 -2.09 2.67 -5.48
C VAL A 24 -0.72 3.16 -5.94
N THR A 25 0.14 3.56 -5.00
CA THR A 25 1.50 3.94 -5.35
C THR A 25 2.37 2.70 -5.57
N GLY A 26 3.24 2.75 -6.60
CA GLY A 26 4.05 1.57 -6.95
C GLY A 26 3.23 0.38 -7.43
N GLY A 27 2.13 0.64 -8.17
CA GLY A 27 1.15 -0.35 -8.60
C GLY A 27 1.57 -1.20 -9.81
N SER A 28 2.78 -1.02 -10.35
CA SER A 28 3.22 -1.73 -11.56
C SER A 28 3.62 -3.19 -11.32
N ARG A 29 4.06 -3.56 -10.13
CA ARG A 29 4.54 -4.91 -9.81
C ARG A 29 4.33 -5.30 -8.34
N GLY A 30 4.64 -6.54 -8.00
CA GLY A 30 4.66 -7.04 -6.63
C GLY A 30 3.34 -6.85 -5.88
N ILE A 31 3.45 -6.43 -4.63
CA ILE A 31 2.30 -6.20 -3.73
C ILE A 31 1.35 -5.15 -4.30
N GLY A 32 1.90 -4.04 -4.88
CA GLY A 32 1.09 -2.97 -5.44
C GLY A 32 0.20 -3.42 -6.60
N ALA A 33 0.76 -4.20 -7.54
CA ALA A 33 0.01 -4.74 -8.68
C ALA A 33 -1.07 -5.75 -8.22
N ALA A 34 -0.73 -6.64 -7.28
CA ALA A 34 -1.70 -7.58 -6.72
C ALA A 34 -2.85 -6.84 -6.00
N THR A 35 -2.51 -5.79 -5.23
CA THR A 35 -3.50 -4.94 -4.55
C THR A 35 -4.41 -4.21 -5.55
N ALA A 36 -3.83 -3.60 -6.60
CA ALA A 36 -4.60 -2.90 -7.63
C ALA A 36 -5.61 -3.83 -8.33
N ARG A 37 -5.16 -5.04 -8.74
CA ARG A 37 -6.05 -6.04 -9.34
C ARG A 37 -7.17 -6.47 -8.41
N LEU A 38 -6.86 -6.72 -7.14
CA LEU A 38 -7.87 -7.15 -6.16
C LEU A 38 -8.87 -6.04 -5.85
N LEU A 39 -8.45 -4.78 -5.76
CA LEU A 39 -9.35 -3.62 -5.65
C LEU A 39 -10.32 -3.56 -6.84
N GLY A 40 -9.81 -3.75 -8.07
CA GLY A 40 -10.63 -3.78 -9.28
C GLY A 40 -11.62 -4.95 -9.31
N GLN A 41 -11.21 -6.15 -8.88
CA GLN A 41 -12.09 -7.31 -8.77
C GLN A 41 -13.26 -7.06 -7.80
N LEU A 42 -13.04 -6.29 -6.74
CA LEU A 42 -14.09 -5.88 -5.80
C LEU A 42 -14.90 -4.66 -6.27
N GLY A 43 -14.61 -4.13 -7.45
CA GLY A 43 -15.41 -3.10 -8.11
C GLY A 43 -14.89 -1.68 -8.06
N ALA A 44 -13.69 -1.44 -7.51
CA ALA A 44 -13.08 -0.12 -7.49
C ALA A 44 -12.53 0.30 -8.86
N ASP A 45 -12.61 1.60 -9.17
CA ASP A 45 -11.76 2.23 -10.18
C ASP A 45 -10.36 2.46 -9.59
N VAL A 46 -9.30 2.19 -10.35
CA VAL A 46 -7.94 2.20 -9.79
C VAL A 46 -6.96 2.99 -10.63
N ALA A 47 -6.39 4.03 -10.05
CA ALA A 47 -5.21 4.71 -10.57
C ALA A 47 -3.96 4.09 -9.94
N ILE A 48 -2.91 3.88 -10.73
CA ILE A 48 -1.64 3.38 -10.23
C ILE A 48 -0.50 4.32 -10.61
N THR A 49 0.47 4.46 -9.71
CA THR A 49 1.73 5.14 -10.05
C THR A 49 2.85 4.14 -10.27
N PHE A 50 3.80 4.53 -11.10
CA PHE A 50 5.05 3.80 -11.34
C PHE A 50 6.20 4.80 -11.53
N ARG A 51 7.45 4.34 -11.38
CA ARG A 51 8.63 5.16 -11.64
C ARG A 51 9.26 4.82 -13.00
N THR A 52 9.57 3.55 -13.23
CA THR A 52 10.32 3.08 -14.41
C THR A 52 9.62 1.98 -15.22
N ARG A 53 8.73 1.20 -14.62
CA ARG A 53 8.10 0.02 -15.19
C ARG A 53 6.76 0.37 -15.87
N GLN A 54 6.82 1.09 -17.01
CA GLN A 54 5.61 1.55 -17.70
C GLN A 54 4.82 0.39 -18.28
N ALA A 55 5.44 -0.52 -19.01
CA ALA A 55 4.75 -1.65 -19.63
C ALA A 55 4.04 -2.55 -18.60
N ASP A 56 4.68 -2.78 -17.44
CA ASP A 56 4.06 -3.53 -16.35
C ASP A 56 2.84 -2.77 -15.77
N ALA A 57 2.93 -1.44 -15.64
CA ALA A 57 1.82 -0.61 -15.18
C ALA A 57 0.64 -0.64 -16.17
N GLU A 58 0.92 -0.53 -17.47
CA GLU A 58 -0.08 -0.63 -18.54
C GLU A 58 -0.75 -2.01 -18.56
N SER A 59 0.01 -3.10 -18.32
CA SER A 59 -0.56 -4.44 -18.16
C SER A 59 -1.55 -4.53 -17.01
N VAL A 60 -1.21 -3.96 -15.84
CA VAL A 60 -2.16 -3.90 -14.71
C VAL A 60 -3.41 -3.10 -15.06
N ALA A 61 -3.26 -1.97 -15.76
CA ALA A 61 -4.40 -1.17 -16.19
C ALA A 61 -5.29 -1.91 -17.22
N ALA A 62 -4.71 -2.70 -18.12
CA ALA A 62 -5.45 -3.55 -19.06
C ALA A 62 -6.26 -4.63 -18.33
N ASP A 63 -5.68 -5.27 -17.30
CA ASP A 63 -6.41 -6.23 -16.46
C ASP A 63 -7.62 -5.57 -15.78
N LEU A 64 -7.44 -4.38 -15.23
CA LEU A 64 -8.52 -3.61 -14.61
C LEU A 64 -9.62 -3.23 -15.62
N ALA A 65 -9.23 -2.79 -16.81
CA ALA A 65 -10.16 -2.46 -17.88
C ALA A 65 -10.97 -3.69 -18.33
N SER A 66 -10.35 -4.88 -18.37
CA SER A 66 -11.04 -6.14 -18.69
C SER A 66 -12.14 -6.51 -17.69
N LEU A 67 -12.02 -6.03 -16.44
CA LEU A 67 -13.05 -6.14 -15.40
C LEU A 67 -14.13 -5.03 -15.51
N GLY A 68 -14.06 -4.18 -16.53
CA GLY A 68 -14.97 -3.03 -16.70
C GLY A 68 -14.70 -1.91 -15.70
N ARG A 69 -13.48 -1.82 -15.15
CA ARG A 69 -13.09 -0.75 -14.23
C ARG A 69 -12.38 0.38 -14.97
N ARG A 70 -12.59 1.62 -14.51
CA ARG A 70 -11.77 2.72 -14.96
C ARG A 70 -10.36 2.55 -14.38
N ALA A 71 -9.34 2.63 -15.24
CA ALA A 71 -7.95 2.52 -14.85
C ALA A 71 -7.13 3.67 -15.43
N SER A 72 -6.12 4.14 -14.72
CA SER A 72 -5.12 5.08 -15.23
C SER A 72 -3.75 4.80 -14.67
N VAL A 73 -2.72 5.08 -15.46
CA VAL A 73 -1.31 4.90 -15.09
C VAL A 73 -0.60 6.24 -15.10
N HIS A 74 0.24 6.48 -14.09
CA HIS A 74 0.93 7.76 -13.93
C HIS A 74 2.38 7.52 -13.57
N ARG A 75 3.29 8.10 -14.36
CA ARG A 75 4.71 8.10 -14.01
C ARG A 75 4.96 9.17 -12.95
N VAL A 76 5.41 8.74 -11.77
CA VAL A 76 5.60 9.64 -10.62
C VAL A 76 6.92 9.32 -9.93
N GLU A 77 7.75 10.35 -9.73
CA GLU A 77 8.82 10.34 -8.75
C GLU A 77 8.24 10.81 -7.41
N LEU A 78 8.05 9.88 -6.48
CA LEU A 78 7.35 10.17 -5.22
C LEU A 78 8.13 11.08 -4.28
N ALA A 79 9.44 11.17 -4.44
CA ALA A 79 10.28 12.14 -3.73
C ALA A 79 10.07 13.59 -4.24
N ASP A 80 9.45 13.78 -5.40
CA ASP A 80 9.08 15.10 -5.91
C ASP A 80 7.65 15.46 -5.50
N ARG A 81 7.56 16.32 -4.50
CA ARG A 81 6.28 16.82 -3.98
C ARG A 81 5.38 17.42 -5.07
N SER A 82 5.96 18.19 -6.00
CA SER A 82 5.18 18.90 -7.01
C SER A 82 4.52 17.93 -8.00
N VAL A 83 5.25 16.87 -8.39
CA VAL A 83 4.74 15.80 -9.26
C VAL A 83 3.65 15.00 -8.55
N VAL A 84 3.82 14.70 -7.25
CA VAL A 84 2.81 14.01 -6.45
C VAL A 84 1.54 14.85 -6.33
N ASP A 85 1.65 16.11 -5.91
CA ASP A 85 0.50 17.02 -5.76
C ASP A 85 -0.26 17.18 -7.10
N ALA A 86 0.45 17.38 -8.22
CA ALA A 86 -0.17 17.48 -9.54
C ALA A 86 -0.88 16.21 -9.97
N THR A 87 -0.27 15.05 -9.75
CA THR A 87 -0.84 13.74 -10.13
C THR A 87 -2.12 13.45 -9.33
N VAL A 88 -2.07 13.59 -8.01
CA VAL A 88 -3.24 13.30 -7.15
C VAL A 88 -4.39 14.26 -7.46
N ASN A 89 -4.10 15.57 -7.63
CA ASN A 89 -5.12 16.55 -8.01
C ASN A 89 -5.71 16.27 -9.39
N GLY A 90 -4.89 15.86 -10.36
CA GLY A 90 -5.34 15.49 -11.70
C GLY A 90 -6.28 14.27 -11.69
N ILE A 91 -5.92 13.22 -10.93
CA ILE A 91 -6.77 12.05 -10.74
C ILE A 91 -8.10 12.45 -10.09
N ALA A 92 -8.05 13.21 -9.00
CA ALA A 92 -9.24 13.64 -8.29
C ALA A 92 -10.16 14.51 -9.17
N ALA A 93 -9.61 15.43 -9.96
CA ALA A 93 -10.38 16.24 -10.90
C ALA A 93 -11.06 15.39 -11.98
N ALA A 94 -10.33 14.43 -12.56
CA ALA A 94 -10.85 13.55 -13.62
C ALA A 94 -11.90 12.54 -13.10
N TRP A 95 -11.82 12.16 -11.83
CA TRP A 95 -12.65 11.09 -11.25
C TRP A 95 -13.70 11.60 -10.26
N GLY A 96 -13.71 12.90 -9.92
CA GLY A 96 -14.61 13.51 -8.97
C GLY A 96 -14.24 13.25 -7.51
N GLY A 97 -12.96 13.06 -7.22
CA GLY A 97 -12.40 12.84 -5.88
C GLY A 97 -11.64 11.53 -5.76
N LEU A 98 -11.27 11.19 -4.51
CA LEU A 98 -10.56 9.97 -4.15
C LEU A 98 -11.22 9.35 -2.91
N ASP A 99 -11.29 8.02 -2.84
CA ASP A 99 -11.87 7.29 -1.71
C ASP A 99 -10.84 6.43 -0.97
N ILE A 100 -9.82 5.92 -1.69
CA ILE A 100 -8.84 4.98 -1.17
C ILE A 100 -7.44 5.41 -1.60
N LEU A 101 -6.50 5.46 -0.65
CA LEU A 101 -5.08 5.52 -0.92
C LEU A 101 -4.41 4.26 -0.40
N VAL A 102 -3.67 3.56 -1.26
CA VAL A 102 -2.71 2.52 -0.85
C VAL A 102 -1.31 3.03 -1.10
N GLY A 103 -0.62 3.40 -0.04
CA GLY A 103 0.78 3.82 -0.07
C GLY A 103 1.70 2.61 0.01
N ASN A 104 2.06 2.05 -1.15
CA ASN A 104 2.84 0.82 -1.25
C ASN A 104 4.27 1.04 -1.77
N ALA A 105 4.50 2.06 -2.59
CA ALA A 105 5.83 2.32 -3.16
C ALA A 105 6.90 2.48 -2.08
N GLY A 106 8.08 1.98 -2.38
CA GLY A 106 9.25 2.10 -1.51
C GLY A 106 10.43 1.33 -2.08
N ILE A 107 11.59 1.55 -1.50
CA ILE A 107 12.83 0.84 -1.81
C ILE A 107 13.34 0.12 -0.56
N TRP A 108 14.04 -0.96 -0.79
CA TRP A 108 14.86 -1.69 0.17
C TRP A 108 16.22 -1.93 -0.50
N PRO A 109 17.26 -1.17 -0.15
CA PRO A 109 18.62 -1.44 -0.66
C PRO A 109 19.10 -2.79 -0.15
N SER A 110 19.40 -3.74 -1.04
CA SER A 110 19.75 -5.11 -0.68
C SER A 110 21.17 -5.24 -0.11
N ASP A 111 22.05 -4.26 -0.36
CA ASP A 111 23.41 -4.25 0.14
C ASP A 111 23.44 -4.10 1.66
N GLU A 112 23.95 -5.11 2.35
CA GLU A 112 24.17 -5.07 3.79
C GLU A 112 25.23 -4.02 4.15
N THR A 113 24.86 -2.99 4.95
CA THR A 113 25.74 -1.89 5.31
C THR A 113 25.59 -1.52 6.77
N ALA A 114 26.67 -1.64 7.54
CA ALA A 114 26.68 -1.21 8.93
C ALA A 114 26.49 0.31 9.05
N VAL A 115 25.80 0.77 10.10
CA VAL A 115 25.51 2.21 10.30
C VAL A 115 26.75 3.10 10.19
N ARG A 116 27.91 2.65 10.72
CA ARG A 116 29.17 3.41 10.67
C ARG A 116 29.72 3.60 9.25
N GLU A 117 29.23 2.81 8.28
CA GLU A 117 29.67 2.80 6.88
C GLU A 117 28.57 3.28 5.94
N LEU A 118 27.36 3.53 6.49
CA LEU A 118 26.20 3.99 5.72
C LEU A 118 26.46 5.42 5.24
N SER A 119 26.41 5.65 3.92
CA SER A 119 26.60 7.00 3.37
C SER A 119 25.37 7.89 3.56
N ASP A 120 25.60 9.21 3.64
CA ASP A 120 24.53 10.21 3.73
C ASP A 120 23.61 10.17 2.52
N GLU A 121 24.14 9.86 1.33
CA GLU A 121 23.37 9.75 0.09
C GLU A 121 22.40 8.55 0.15
N ARG A 122 22.86 7.40 0.62
CA ARG A 122 22.01 6.21 0.77
C ARG A 122 20.92 6.45 1.82
N TRP A 123 21.30 7.01 2.98
CA TRP A 123 20.34 7.41 4.01
C TRP A 123 19.28 8.36 3.46
N SER A 124 19.71 9.48 2.86
CA SER A 124 18.82 10.51 2.33
C SER A 124 17.90 9.96 1.25
N ARG A 125 18.42 9.13 0.35
CA ARG A 125 17.63 8.48 -0.71
C ARG A 125 16.56 7.56 -0.11
N THR A 126 16.92 6.70 0.85
CA THR A 126 15.98 5.75 1.47
C THR A 126 14.89 6.50 2.23
N MET A 127 15.23 7.54 2.98
CA MET A 127 14.26 8.38 3.68
C MET A 127 13.34 9.10 2.70
N SER A 128 13.88 9.73 1.67
CA SER A 128 13.12 10.48 0.68
C SER A 128 12.14 9.58 -0.10
N GLU A 129 12.58 8.43 -0.60
CA GLU A 129 11.72 7.54 -1.36
C GLU A 129 10.67 6.84 -0.48
N ASN A 130 10.99 6.46 0.76
CA ASN A 130 10.11 5.68 1.60
C ASN A 130 9.18 6.52 2.48
N ILE A 131 9.67 7.63 3.07
CA ILE A 131 8.86 8.41 4.01
C ILE A 131 8.39 9.73 3.44
N ASP A 132 9.26 10.52 2.75
CA ASP A 132 8.80 11.78 2.18
C ASP A 132 7.77 11.54 1.08
N GLY A 133 8.03 10.58 0.18
CA GLY A 133 7.07 10.19 -0.87
C GLY A 133 5.73 9.70 -0.30
N MET A 134 5.77 8.99 0.83
CA MET A 134 4.57 8.53 1.50
C MET A 134 3.81 9.69 2.18
N PHE A 135 4.54 10.59 2.82
CA PHE A 135 3.97 11.82 3.39
C PHE A 135 3.31 12.68 2.30
N TYR A 136 4.01 12.93 1.19
CA TYR A 136 3.46 13.73 0.09
C TYR A 136 2.19 13.12 -0.49
N SER A 137 2.22 11.79 -0.75
CA SER A 137 1.07 11.06 -1.29
C SER A 137 -0.12 11.08 -0.33
N THR A 138 0.11 10.84 0.97
CA THR A 138 -0.93 10.84 1.99
C THR A 138 -1.55 12.24 2.14
N ARG A 139 -0.71 13.27 2.23
CA ARG A 139 -1.16 14.66 2.36
C ARG A 139 -1.98 15.10 1.15
N ALA A 140 -1.50 14.82 -0.07
CA ALA A 140 -2.21 15.16 -1.30
C ALA A 140 -3.55 14.42 -1.38
N ALA A 141 -3.57 13.12 -1.08
CA ALA A 141 -4.79 12.32 -1.07
C ALA A 141 -5.82 12.84 -0.06
N LEU A 142 -5.43 13.13 1.18
CA LEU A 142 -6.35 13.61 2.23
C LEU A 142 -7.02 14.95 1.90
N ARG A 143 -6.37 15.81 1.08
CA ARG A 143 -6.95 17.08 0.61
C ARG A 143 -8.12 16.89 -0.35
N VAL A 144 -8.14 15.80 -1.12
CA VAL A 144 -9.14 15.49 -2.16
C VAL A 144 -9.99 14.26 -1.82
N MET A 145 -9.72 13.62 -0.69
CA MET A 145 -10.41 12.41 -0.25
C MET A 145 -11.80 12.73 0.26
N ALA A 146 -12.78 11.93 -0.16
CA ALA A 146 -14.13 11.96 0.36
C ALA A 146 -14.17 11.49 1.83
N ASP A 147 -15.22 11.89 2.55
CA ASP A 147 -15.48 11.35 3.88
C ASP A 147 -15.70 9.82 3.83
N CYS A 148 -15.43 9.15 4.91
CA CYS A 148 -15.41 7.69 4.99
C CYS A 148 -14.35 7.06 4.05
N GLY A 149 -13.26 7.77 3.76
CA GLY A 149 -12.13 7.29 2.97
C GLY A 149 -11.28 6.25 3.71
N ARG A 150 -10.34 5.66 2.98
CA ARG A 150 -9.43 4.61 3.50
C ARG A 150 -8.00 4.92 3.07
N VAL A 151 -7.09 4.90 4.02
CA VAL A 151 -5.65 4.99 3.77
C VAL A 151 -4.98 3.75 4.36
N VAL A 152 -4.23 3.04 3.52
CA VAL A 152 -3.43 1.89 3.96
C VAL A 152 -2.01 2.07 3.48
N LEU A 153 -1.05 2.12 4.41
CA LEU A 153 0.37 2.27 4.12
C LEU A 153 1.10 0.95 4.34
N VAL A 154 2.01 0.61 3.44
CA VAL A 154 2.78 -0.64 3.53
C VAL A 154 4.10 -0.36 4.25
N SER A 155 4.15 -0.70 5.55
CA SER A 155 5.36 -0.66 6.37
C SER A 155 6.19 -1.95 6.18
N SER A 156 6.76 -2.48 7.25
CA SER A 156 7.58 -3.71 7.27
C SER A 156 7.78 -4.19 8.71
N THR A 157 8.05 -5.48 8.89
CA THR A 157 8.61 -6.00 10.14
C THR A 157 9.91 -5.29 10.53
N ALA A 158 10.71 -4.82 9.57
CA ALA A 158 11.92 -4.03 9.81
C ALA A 158 11.59 -2.74 10.58
N GLY A 159 10.45 -2.08 10.27
CA GLY A 159 10.01 -0.90 11.00
C GLY A 159 9.54 -1.17 12.43
N GLN A 160 9.18 -2.40 12.75
CA GLN A 160 8.72 -2.81 14.08
C GLN A 160 9.86 -3.21 15.01
N ARG A 161 10.82 -4.01 14.52
CA ARG A 161 11.88 -4.62 15.32
C ARG A 161 13.29 -4.09 15.02
N GLY A 162 13.41 -3.23 14.00
CA GLY A 162 14.69 -2.92 13.38
C GLY A 162 15.17 -4.02 12.43
N GLU A 163 16.18 -3.70 11.64
CA GLU A 163 16.85 -4.64 10.74
C GLU A 163 18.34 -4.31 10.72
N ALA A 164 19.15 -5.22 11.25
CA ALA A 164 20.60 -5.05 11.23
C ALA A 164 21.09 -4.90 9.78
N MET A 165 22.10 -4.06 9.56
CA MET A 165 22.69 -3.75 8.24
C MET A 165 21.78 -2.98 7.27
N HIS A 166 20.52 -2.66 7.67
CA HIS A 166 19.54 -1.90 6.90
C HIS A 166 18.86 -0.83 7.76
N ALA A 167 19.65 -0.12 8.56
CA ALA A 167 19.13 0.86 9.53
C ALA A 167 18.36 2.01 8.88
N ASP A 168 18.74 2.43 7.67
CA ASP A 168 18.04 3.41 6.85
C ASP A 168 16.61 2.95 6.50
N TYR A 169 16.48 1.71 6.01
CA TYR A 169 15.18 1.13 5.69
C TYR A 169 14.31 0.94 6.93
N ALA A 170 14.88 0.34 7.98
CA ALA A 170 14.17 0.11 9.24
C ALA A 170 13.66 1.43 9.85
N ALA A 171 14.49 2.47 9.86
CA ALA A 171 14.10 3.80 10.33
C ALA A 171 12.95 4.39 9.51
N SER A 172 13.03 4.30 8.17
CA SER A 172 11.97 4.81 7.29
C SER A 172 10.63 4.11 7.52
N LYS A 173 10.66 2.78 7.69
CA LYS A 173 9.44 1.98 7.93
C LYS A 173 8.92 2.14 9.37
N GLY A 174 9.78 2.40 10.35
CA GLY A 174 9.41 2.77 11.71
C GLY A 174 8.76 4.15 11.80
N ALA A 175 9.30 5.14 11.09
CA ALA A 175 8.69 6.48 10.95
C ALA A 175 7.26 6.39 10.40
N MET A 176 7.03 5.52 9.39
CA MET A 176 5.70 5.29 8.82
C MET A 176 4.71 4.76 9.85
N ILE A 177 5.13 3.88 10.76
CA ILE A 177 4.28 3.33 11.83
C ILE A 177 3.76 4.45 12.75
N SER A 178 4.64 5.35 13.18
CA SER A 178 4.26 6.50 14.00
C SER A 178 3.39 7.49 13.23
N PHE A 179 3.72 7.74 11.95
CA PHE A 179 2.94 8.60 11.06
C PHE A 179 1.49 8.13 10.92
N VAL A 180 1.27 6.83 10.68
CA VAL A 180 -0.08 6.23 10.60
C VAL A 180 -0.90 6.52 11.85
N LYS A 181 -0.33 6.32 13.04
CA LYS A 181 -1.03 6.55 14.30
C LYS A 181 -1.45 8.00 14.49
N SER A 182 -0.58 8.95 14.12
CA SER A 182 -0.88 10.38 14.20
C SER A 182 -1.99 10.77 13.24
N VAL A 183 -1.86 10.43 11.96
CA VAL A 183 -2.83 10.81 10.92
C VAL A 183 -4.20 10.16 11.18
N ALA A 184 -4.23 8.93 11.72
CA ALA A 184 -5.48 8.24 12.04
C ALA A 184 -6.39 9.06 12.98
N ILE A 185 -5.80 9.68 14.00
CA ILE A 185 -6.56 10.51 14.95
C ILE A 185 -6.99 11.84 14.31
N GLU A 186 -6.13 12.46 13.49
CA GLU A 186 -6.43 13.73 12.83
C GLU A 186 -7.66 13.65 11.92
N VAL A 187 -7.86 12.53 11.22
CA VAL A 187 -8.90 12.38 10.20
C VAL A 187 -10.11 11.55 10.65
N ALA A 188 -10.09 11.01 11.87
CA ALA A 188 -11.15 10.15 12.39
C ALA A 188 -12.53 10.82 12.37
N GLY A 189 -12.59 12.14 12.65
CA GLY A 189 -13.83 12.93 12.62
C GLY A 189 -14.53 12.97 11.25
N ARG A 190 -13.80 12.66 10.16
CA ARG A 190 -14.34 12.50 8.79
C ARG A 190 -14.72 11.05 8.47
N GLY A 191 -14.65 10.13 9.41
CA GLY A 191 -14.85 8.70 9.18
C GLY A 191 -13.76 8.05 8.32
N ILE A 192 -12.65 8.75 8.08
CA ILE A 192 -11.49 8.22 7.35
C ILE A 192 -10.68 7.33 8.30
N THR A 193 -10.32 6.13 7.85
CA THR A 193 -9.41 5.26 8.58
C THR A 193 -8.03 5.26 7.95
N VAL A 194 -7.00 5.23 8.79
CA VAL A 194 -5.60 5.17 8.36
C VAL A 194 -4.93 4.02 9.09
N ASN A 195 -4.46 3.03 8.34
CA ASN A 195 -3.84 1.83 8.89
C ASN A 195 -2.55 1.49 8.13
N SER A 196 -1.77 0.60 8.69
CA SER A 196 -0.60 0.02 8.02
C SER A 196 -0.68 -1.49 7.98
N VAL A 197 -0.09 -2.07 6.94
CA VAL A 197 0.25 -3.49 6.89
C VAL A 197 1.77 -3.59 7.02
N ALA A 198 2.24 -4.48 7.89
CA ALA A 198 3.66 -4.76 8.11
C ALA A 198 4.02 -6.16 7.59
N PRO A 199 4.42 -6.30 6.32
CA PRO A 199 4.86 -7.57 5.76
C PRO A 199 6.17 -8.05 6.38
N GLY A 200 6.35 -9.39 6.43
CA GLY A 200 7.64 -10.04 6.52
C GLY A 200 8.24 -10.26 5.12
N TRP A 201 8.88 -11.41 4.91
CA TRP A 201 9.43 -11.81 3.62
C TRP A 201 8.32 -12.16 2.62
N VAL A 202 8.35 -11.52 1.46
CA VAL A 202 7.35 -11.68 0.38
C VAL A 202 8.05 -12.03 -0.92
N ASP A 203 7.48 -12.94 -1.69
CA ASP A 203 8.01 -13.39 -2.97
C ASP A 203 7.82 -12.29 -4.04
N THR A 204 8.81 -11.41 -4.10
CA THR A 204 8.86 -10.26 -5.02
C THR A 204 10.27 -10.07 -5.56
N GLU A 205 10.42 -9.33 -6.66
CA GLU A 205 11.73 -8.95 -7.20
C GLU A 205 12.61 -8.18 -6.20
N MET A 206 12.01 -7.47 -5.25
CA MET A 206 12.75 -6.76 -4.20
C MET A 206 13.57 -7.71 -3.32
N CYS A 207 13.13 -8.96 -3.18
CA CYS A 207 13.77 -9.99 -2.37
C CYS A 207 14.61 -10.98 -3.20
N ALA A 208 14.90 -10.67 -4.47
CA ALA A 208 15.62 -11.60 -5.36
C ALA A 208 17.01 -11.99 -4.81
N ASP A 209 17.78 -10.99 -4.35
CA ASP A 209 19.15 -11.22 -3.84
C ASP A 209 19.15 -12.13 -2.61
N PRO A 210 18.41 -11.86 -1.52
CA PRO A 210 18.40 -12.74 -0.35
C PRO A 210 17.77 -14.12 -0.62
N PHE A 211 16.99 -14.26 -1.71
CA PHE A 211 16.40 -15.55 -2.09
C PHE A 211 17.31 -16.42 -2.98
N ALA A 212 18.40 -15.86 -3.49
CA ALA A 212 19.40 -16.60 -4.26
C ALA A 212 20.07 -17.71 -3.43
N ASP A 213 20.70 -18.65 -4.10
CA ASP A 213 21.60 -19.69 -3.54
C ASP A 213 21.01 -20.42 -2.31
N GLY A 214 19.75 -20.83 -2.38
CA GLY A 214 19.05 -21.53 -1.31
C GLY A 214 18.55 -20.63 -0.17
N GLY A 215 18.73 -19.30 -0.29
CA GLY A 215 18.28 -18.31 0.69
C GLY A 215 16.79 -18.37 0.93
N LYS A 216 15.99 -18.57 -0.14
CA LYS A 216 14.53 -18.68 -0.05
C LYS A 216 14.10 -19.81 0.89
N ALA A 217 14.69 -20.99 0.80
CA ALA A 217 14.36 -22.13 1.66
C ALA A 217 14.79 -21.87 3.10
N ARG A 218 16.01 -21.31 3.31
CA ARG A 218 16.52 -20.96 4.65
C ARG A 218 15.59 -19.96 5.34
N ILE A 219 15.15 -18.91 4.64
CA ILE A 219 14.24 -17.89 5.17
C ILE A 219 12.86 -18.50 5.45
N ALA A 220 12.30 -19.32 4.54
CA ALA A 220 11.03 -19.98 4.73
C ALA A 220 11.00 -20.83 6.00
N ASN A 221 12.07 -21.60 6.26
CA ASN A 221 12.19 -22.44 7.45
C ASN A 221 12.29 -21.63 8.77
N ALA A 222 12.69 -20.36 8.70
CA ALA A 222 12.77 -19.48 9.87
C ALA A 222 11.42 -18.78 10.15
N ILE A 223 10.47 -18.82 9.22
CA ILE A 223 9.12 -18.25 9.41
C ILE A 223 8.25 -19.28 10.11
N PRO A 224 7.56 -18.96 11.22
CA PRO A 224 6.73 -19.94 11.96
C PRO A 224 5.69 -20.67 11.12
N VAL A 225 5.06 -20.01 10.12
CA VAL A 225 4.13 -20.69 9.19
C VAL A 225 4.84 -21.50 8.09
N GLY A 226 6.18 -21.55 8.08
CA GLY A 226 6.99 -22.43 7.23
C GLY A 226 7.06 -22.04 5.75
N ARG A 227 6.66 -20.83 5.35
CA ARG A 227 6.73 -20.37 3.96
C ARG A 227 6.93 -18.88 3.82
N ILE A 228 7.48 -18.47 2.67
CA ILE A 228 7.49 -17.08 2.21
C ILE A 228 6.05 -16.67 1.85
N ALA A 229 5.65 -15.45 2.16
CA ALA A 229 4.36 -14.92 1.75
C ALA A 229 4.33 -14.69 0.23
N SER A 230 3.20 -14.98 -0.41
CA SER A 230 2.90 -14.51 -1.76
C SER A 230 2.47 -13.04 -1.73
N VAL A 231 2.49 -12.37 -2.87
CA VAL A 231 1.94 -11.00 -2.98
C VAL A 231 0.45 -10.96 -2.64
N GLY A 232 -0.29 -12.03 -2.87
CA GLY A 232 -1.71 -12.18 -2.51
C GLY A 232 -1.95 -12.23 -1.01
N ASP A 233 -1.04 -12.85 -0.24
CA ASP A 233 -1.12 -12.88 1.23
C ASP A 233 -1.05 -11.47 1.83
N ILE A 234 -0.40 -10.52 1.14
CA ILE A 234 -0.27 -9.13 1.58
C ILE A 234 -1.38 -8.25 0.99
N ALA A 235 -1.73 -8.45 -0.28
CA ALA A 235 -2.76 -7.67 -0.96
C ALA A 235 -4.15 -7.86 -0.30
N THR A 236 -4.48 -9.08 0.13
CA THR A 236 -5.78 -9.39 0.74
C THR A 236 -6.06 -8.57 2.01
N PRO A 237 -5.19 -8.53 3.03
CA PRO A 237 -5.42 -7.69 4.21
C PRO A 237 -5.35 -6.19 3.90
N ILE A 238 -4.52 -5.73 2.94
CA ILE A 238 -4.55 -4.34 2.47
C ILE A 238 -5.95 -3.98 1.96
N VAL A 239 -6.49 -4.81 1.07
CA VAL A 239 -7.80 -4.56 0.47
C VAL A 239 -8.92 -4.70 1.51
N PHE A 240 -8.84 -5.65 2.44
CA PHE A 240 -9.77 -5.72 3.58
C PHE A 240 -9.84 -4.39 4.34
N LEU A 241 -8.68 -3.79 4.68
CA LEU A 241 -8.62 -2.50 5.36
C LEU A 241 -9.21 -1.35 4.53
N CYS A 242 -9.29 -1.49 3.20
CA CYS A 242 -9.95 -0.54 2.31
C CYS A 242 -11.48 -0.67 2.29
N THR A 243 -12.06 -1.73 2.83
CA THR A 243 -13.49 -2.02 2.76
C THR A 243 -14.29 -1.37 3.89
N LYS A 244 -15.61 -1.43 3.76
CA LYS A 244 -16.56 -1.03 4.81
C LYS A 244 -16.50 -1.95 6.03
N GLY A 245 -16.07 -3.23 5.84
CA GLY A 245 -15.87 -4.18 6.92
C GLY A 245 -14.84 -3.73 7.96
N ALA A 246 -13.85 -2.96 7.53
CA ALA A 246 -12.78 -2.42 8.38
C ALA A 246 -13.06 -1.01 8.94
N ARG A 247 -14.29 -0.47 8.84
CA ARG A 247 -14.61 0.93 9.18
C ARG A 247 -14.37 1.34 10.65
N HIS A 248 -14.13 0.36 11.52
CA HIS A 248 -13.83 0.61 12.94
C HIS A 248 -12.37 0.25 13.31
N ILE A 249 -11.54 0.02 12.30
CA ILE A 249 -10.10 -0.24 12.43
C ILE A 249 -9.37 0.99 11.94
N THR A 250 -8.67 1.70 12.84
CA THR A 250 -7.84 2.87 12.50
C THR A 250 -6.66 2.99 13.45
N GLY A 251 -5.52 3.44 12.94
CA GLY A 251 -4.26 3.50 13.71
C GLY A 251 -3.58 2.14 13.90
N GLU A 252 -4.10 1.08 13.26
CA GLU A 252 -3.60 -0.30 13.41
C GLU A 252 -2.40 -0.57 12.51
N ILE A 253 -1.47 -1.37 13.03
CA ILE A 253 -0.33 -1.92 12.28
C ILE A 253 -0.53 -3.43 12.18
N LEU A 254 -1.17 -3.85 11.11
CA LEU A 254 -1.52 -5.25 10.89
C LEU A 254 -0.31 -6.08 10.48
N ASN A 255 0.06 -7.02 11.32
CA ASN A 255 1.17 -7.95 11.07
C ASN A 255 0.78 -8.98 10.02
N VAL A 256 1.52 -9.05 8.90
CA VAL A 256 1.35 -10.05 7.83
C VAL A 256 2.71 -10.68 7.52
N ASN A 257 3.23 -11.43 8.48
CA ASN A 257 4.61 -11.88 8.49
C ASN A 257 4.79 -13.37 8.86
N GLY A 258 3.69 -14.13 8.90
CA GLY A 258 3.73 -15.55 9.23
C GLY A 258 4.21 -15.88 10.65
N GLY A 259 4.11 -14.93 11.58
CA GLY A 259 4.54 -15.09 12.96
C GLY A 259 6.00 -14.72 13.22
N SER A 260 6.72 -14.19 12.23
CA SER A 260 8.14 -13.83 12.38
C SER A 260 8.37 -12.69 13.37
N VAL A 261 7.38 -11.81 13.52
CA VAL A 261 7.40 -10.70 14.48
C VAL A 261 6.02 -10.62 15.14
N LEU A 262 6.02 -10.68 16.46
CA LEU A 262 4.81 -10.58 17.29
C LEU A 262 4.90 -9.25 18.04
N CYS A 263 4.33 -8.18 17.45
CA CYS A 263 4.19 -6.88 18.07
C CYS A 263 2.70 -6.65 18.38
N GLY A 264 2.38 -6.44 19.62
CA GLY A 264 1.07 -6.04 20.11
C GLY A 264 1.08 -4.60 20.55
#